data_1cb446940bafd94426d808f247930ad1
#
_entry.id   1cb446940bafd94426d808f247930ad1
#
_cell.length_a   1.000
_cell.length_b   1.000
_cell.length_c   1.000
_cell.angle_alpha   90.00
_cell.angle_beta   90.00
_cell.angle_gamma   90.00
#
_symmetry.space_group_name_H-M   'P 1'
#
loop_
_entity.id
_entity.type
_entity.pdbx_description
1 polymer ?
#
loop_
_entity_poly.entity_id
_entity_poly.type
_entity_poly.pdbx_seq_one_letter_code
_entity_poly.pdbx_strand_id
1 'polypeptide(L)'
;MAKKVAVLAVNPVNGFGLFQYLEAFFENGISYKVYAVAETKEIKTNSGIELVADDVIANLIGHEDDFDALVFACGDAVPVFAQNADKPYNVDLMSVLKAFAGKGKLLIGHCAAGLLFDFAGITEGKRLAVHPLAKPAVSKGMATDEKSVVDGNFYTAQSENFVWTMMPQVIEALKK
;
A
#
# COMPACT_ATOMS: atom_id res chain seq x y z
N MET A 1 1.59 6.53 -22.42
CA MET A 1 1.70 5.07 -22.16
C MET A 1 0.70 4.70 -21.08
N ALA A 2 0.17 3.46 -21.09
CA ALA A 2 -0.73 3.01 -20.05
C ALA A 2 -0.01 2.98 -18.70
N LYS A 3 -0.67 3.47 -17.65
CA LYS A 3 -0.14 3.48 -16.28
C LYS A 3 -0.07 2.07 -15.71
N LYS A 4 0.92 1.84 -14.86
CA LYS A 4 1.15 0.55 -14.22
C LYS A 4 1.33 0.70 -12.72
N VAL A 5 0.72 -0.20 -11.94
CA VAL A 5 0.69 -0.15 -10.48
C VAL A 5 1.45 -1.33 -9.88
N ALA A 6 2.36 -1.05 -8.94
CA ALA A 6 2.92 -2.07 -8.06
C ALA A 6 1.99 -2.23 -6.84
N VAL A 7 1.45 -3.43 -6.63
CA VAL A 7 0.59 -3.74 -5.49
C VAL A 7 1.37 -4.60 -4.51
N LEU A 8 1.65 -4.05 -3.34
CA LEU A 8 2.36 -4.76 -2.26
C LEU A 8 1.34 -5.45 -1.36
N ALA A 9 1.38 -6.76 -1.27
CA ALA A 9 0.52 -7.56 -0.41
C ALA A 9 1.33 -8.15 0.75
N VAL A 10 0.99 -7.79 1.98
CA VAL A 10 1.61 -8.37 3.19
C VAL A 10 1.12 -9.80 3.43
N ASN A 11 1.77 -10.54 4.32
CA ASN A 11 1.39 -11.92 4.66
C ASN A 11 1.17 -12.06 6.18
N PRO A 12 -0.07 -12.25 6.68
CA PRO A 12 -1.32 -12.31 5.91
C PRO A 12 -1.82 -10.93 5.48
N VAL A 13 -2.53 -10.89 4.35
CA VAL A 13 -3.13 -9.70 3.77
C VAL A 13 -4.65 -9.68 3.99
N ASN A 14 -5.24 -8.50 4.18
CA ASN A 14 -6.69 -8.35 4.14
C ASN A 14 -7.19 -8.58 2.70
N GLY A 15 -7.87 -9.71 2.46
CA GLY A 15 -8.35 -10.09 1.13
C GLY A 15 -9.36 -9.10 0.58
N PHE A 16 -10.30 -8.64 1.40
CA PHE A 16 -11.31 -7.67 0.97
C PHE A 16 -10.66 -6.35 0.50
N GLY A 17 -9.69 -5.83 1.24
CA GLY A 17 -8.93 -4.65 0.83
C GLY A 17 -8.15 -4.88 -0.46
N LEU A 18 -7.39 -5.97 -0.54
CA LEU A 18 -6.58 -6.30 -1.72
C LEU A 18 -7.42 -6.39 -2.99
N PHE A 19 -8.49 -7.18 -2.97
CA PHE A 19 -9.29 -7.43 -4.16
C PHE A 19 -10.06 -6.19 -4.65
N GLN A 20 -10.43 -5.26 -3.78
CA GLN A 20 -11.01 -3.99 -4.22
C GLN A 20 -10.08 -3.23 -5.17
N TYR A 21 -8.78 -3.18 -4.88
CA TYR A 21 -7.80 -2.56 -5.78
C TYR A 21 -7.68 -3.32 -7.10
N LEU A 22 -7.49 -4.63 -7.04
CA LEU A 22 -7.23 -5.45 -8.23
C LEU A 22 -8.43 -5.44 -9.18
N GLU A 23 -9.65 -5.61 -8.66
CA GLU A 23 -10.87 -5.56 -9.47
C GLU A 23 -11.07 -4.17 -10.10
N ALA A 24 -10.88 -3.09 -9.32
CA ALA A 24 -11.01 -1.74 -9.85
C ALA A 24 -9.98 -1.46 -10.96
N PHE A 25 -8.76 -1.92 -10.83
CA PHE A 25 -7.74 -1.78 -11.88
C PHE A 25 -8.11 -2.59 -13.11
N PHE A 26 -8.51 -3.85 -12.93
CA PHE A 26 -8.93 -4.72 -14.03
C PHE A 26 -10.09 -4.11 -14.82
N GLU A 27 -11.16 -3.70 -14.14
CA GLU A 27 -12.34 -3.07 -14.76
C GLU A 27 -12.02 -1.77 -15.53
N ASN A 28 -10.95 -1.07 -15.13
CA ASN A 28 -10.53 0.19 -15.74
C ASN A 28 -9.37 0.04 -16.73
N GLY A 29 -8.91 -1.16 -17.03
CA GLY A 29 -7.81 -1.43 -17.96
C GLY A 29 -6.45 -0.90 -17.48
N ILE A 30 -6.26 -0.79 -16.15
CA ILE A 30 -5.01 -0.35 -15.53
C ILE A 30 -4.17 -1.61 -15.23
N SER A 31 -2.96 -1.65 -15.78
CA SER A 31 -2.04 -2.76 -15.53
C SER A 31 -1.50 -2.74 -14.10
N TYR A 32 -1.37 -3.91 -13.50
CA TYR A 32 -0.75 -4.04 -12.17
C TYR A 32 0.09 -5.30 -12.07
N LYS A 33 0.98 -5.33 -11.08
CA LYS A 33 1.74 -6.52 -10.66
C LYS A 33 1.72 -6.60 -9.15
N VAL A 34 1.40 -7.79 -8.61
CA VAL A 34 1.32 -8.03 -7.17
C VAL A 34 2.66 -8.57 -6.67
N TYR A 35 3.20 -7.92 -5.66
CA TYR A 35 4.44 -8.31 -4.98
C TYR A 35 4.12 -8.74 -3.54
N ALA A 36 4.53 -9.95 -3.18
CA ALA A 36 4.46 -10.40 -1.79
C ALA A 36 5.50 -9.66 -0.93
N VAL A 37 5.06 -9.05 0.16
CA VAL A 37 5.95 -8.56 1.22
C VAL A 37 6.27 -9.74 2.13
N ALA A 38 7.04 -10.68 1.60
CA ALA A 38 7.39 -11.95 2.20
C ALA A 38 8.63 -12.53 1.49
N GLU A 39 9.15 -13.62 2.01
CA GLU A 39 10.29 -14.35 1.40
C GLU A 39 9.88 -15.11 0.15
N THR A 40 8.61 -15.53 0.05
CA THR A 40 8.06 -16.31 -1.06
C THR A 40 6.81 -15.64 -1.64
N LYS A 41 6.40 -16.09 -2.83
CA LYS A 41 5.19 -15.59 -3.51
C LYS A 41 3.90 -16.12 -2.90
N GLU A 42 3.97 -17.24 -2.19
CA GLU A 42 2.85 -17.88 -1.52
C GLU A 42 2.54 -17.11 -0.24
N ILE A 43 1.39 -16.46 -0.20
CA ILE A 43 0.89 -15.71 0.94
C ILE A 43 -0.52 -16.17 1.29
N LYS A 44 -1.03 -15.70 2.42
CA LYS A 44 -2.41 -15.98 2.86
C LYS A 44 -3.18 -14.70 3.11
N THR A 45 -4.48 -14.78 2.93
CA THR A 45 -5.37 -13.75 3.47
C THR A 45 -5.51 -13.90 4.98
N ASN A 46 -6.02 -12.85 5.65
CA ASN A 46 -6.37 -12.94 7.09
C ASN A 46 -7.33 -14.10 7.39
N SER A 47 -8.19 -14.46 6.43
CA SER A 47 -9.14 -15.59 6.55
C SER A 47 -8.54 -16.95 6.19
N GLY A 48 -7.25 -17.02 5.85
CA GLY A 48 -6.54 -18.27 5.57
C GLY A 48 -6.58 -18.76 4.12
N ILE A 49 -7.13 -17.98 3.19
CA ILE A 49 -7.11 -18.34 1.76
C ILE A 49 -5.69 -18.17 1.21
N GLU A 50 -5.19 -19.17 0.54
CA GLU A 50 -3.88 -19.15 -0.09
C GLU A 50 -3.93 -18.36 -1.41
N LEU A 51 -2.93 -17.50 -1.59
CA LEU A 51 -2.73 -16.67 -2.78
C LEU A 51 -1.29 -16.83 -3.27
N VAL A 52 -1.09 -16.73 -4.58
CA VAL A 52 0.24 -16.67 -5.18
C VAL A 52 0.40 -15.32 -5.84
N ALA A 53 1.31 -14.48 -5.30
CA ALA A 53 1.66 -13.20 -5.89
C ALA A 53 2.44 -13.40 -7.21
N ASP A 54 2.53 -12.35 -8.03
CA ASP A 54 3.34 -12.40 -9.25
C ASP A 54 4.83 -12.52 -8.95
N ASP A 55 5.28 -11.87 -7.86
CA ASP A 55 6.68 -11.82 -7.47
C ASP A 55 6.83 -11.53 -5.97
N VAL A 56 8.06 -11.49 -5.48
CA VAL A 56 8.41 -11.02 -4.13
C VAL A 56 8.94 -9.60 -4.17
N ILE A 57 8.78 -8.86 -3.06
CA ILE A 57 9.19 -7.45 -2.99
C ILE A 57 10.67 -7.23 -3.28
N ALA A 58 11.54 -8.19 -2.96
CA ALA A 58 12.97 -8.10 -3.26
C ALA A 58 13.25 -7.85 -4.75
N ASN A 59 12.41 -8.39 -5.64
CA ASN A 59 12.54 -8.23 -7.08
C ASN A 59 11.93 -6.92 -7.62
N LEU A 60 11.34 -6.09 -6.76
CA LEU A 60 10.89 -4.74 -7.11
C LEU A 60 12.02 -3.71 -6.94
N ILE A 61 13.01 -3.98 -6.08
CA ILE A 61 14.16 -3.10 -5.85
C ILE A 61 14.91 -2.87 -7.16
N GLY A 62 15.08 -1.60 -7.54
CA GLY A 62 15.72 -1.20 -8.80
C GLY A 62 14.79 -1.20 -10.02
N HIS A 63 13.54 -1.59 -9.85
CA HIS A 63 12.49 -1.63 -10.89
C HIS A 63 11.33 -0.67 -10.61
N GLU A 64 11.50 0.27 -9.68
CA GLU A 64 10.46 1.21 -9.29
C GLU A 64 10.04 2.13 -10.45
N ASP A 65 10.94 2.36 -11.41
CA ASP A 65 10.65 3.20 -12.58
C ASP A 65 9.68 2.56 -13.57
N ASP A 66 9.50 1.24 -13.50
CA ASP A 66 8.53 0.51 -14.32
C ASP A 66 7.07 0.77 -13.91
N PHE A 67 6.84 1.50 -12.82
CA PHE A 67 5.53 1.74 -12.23
C PHE A 67 5.25 3.23 -12.02
N ASP A 68 3.98 3.62 -12.10
CA ASP A 68 3.49 4.98 -11.87
C ASP A 68 2.94 5.18 -10.46
N ALA A 69 2.54 4.11 -9.82
CA ALA A 69 1.93 4.12 -8.50
C ALA A 69 2.28 2.86 -7.70
N LEU A 70 2.16 2.97 -6.40
CA LEU A 70 2.26 1.87 -5.45
C LEU A 70 0.98 1.80 -4.63
N VAL A 71 0.43 0.59 -4.48
CA VAL A 71 -0.59 0.28 -3.48
C VAL A 71 0.05 -0.56 -2.38
N PHE A 72 -0.15 -0.16 -1.13
CA PHE A 72 0.14 -0.99 0.03
C PHE A 72 -1.15 -1.65 0.52
N ALA A 73 -1.32 -2.94 0.23
CA ALA A 73 -2.45 -3.74 0.69
C ALA A 73 -2.18 -4.26 2.10
N CYS A 74 -2.80 -3.62 3.09
CA CYS A 74 -2.64 -3.90 4.51
C CYS A 74 -3.24 -5.26 4.90
N GLY A 75 -2.84 -5.77 6.06
CA GLY A 75 -3.35 -7.01 6.63
C GLY A 75 -2.83 -7.22 8.06
N ASP A 76 -3.14 -8.36 8.63
CA ASP A 76 -2.79 -8.70 10.02
C ASP A 76 -1.27 -8.86 10.26
N ALA A 77 -0.46 -8.83 9.20
CA ALA A 77 1.00 -8.71 9.33
C ALA A 77 1.45 -7.35 9.89
N VAL A 78 0.64 -6.29 9.72
CA VAL A 78 1.04 -4.92 10.10
C VAL A 78 1.09 -4.69 11.61
N PRO A 79 0.16 -5.17 12.44
CA PRO A 79 0.26 -5.04 13.90
C PRO A 79 1.54 -5.61 14.50
N VAL A 80 2.15 -6.60 13.86
CA VAL A 80 3.41 -7.23 14.30
C VAL A 80 4.63 -6.74 13.51
N PHE A 81 4.48 -5.70 12.69
CA PHE A 81 5.57 -5.18 11.86
C PHE A 81 6.81 -4.80 12.68
N ALA A 82 6.65 -4.10 13.80
CA ALA A 82 7.76 -3.67 14.63
C ALA A 82 8.61 -4.86 15.15
N GLN A 83 7.97 -6.00 15.43
CA GLN A 83 8.64 -7.23 15.86
C GLN A 83 9.41 -7.92 14.72
N ASN A 84 9.08 -7.61 13.48
CA ASN A 84 9.66 -8.18 12.27
C ASN A 84 10.35 -7.13 11.38
N ALA A 85 10.65 -5.96 11.93
CA ALA A 85 11.21 -4.83 11.17
C ALA A 85 12.58 -5.15 10.54
N ASP A 86 13.34 -6.08 11.13
CA ASP A 86 14.63 -6.57 10.67
C ASP A 86 14.55 -7.65 9.57
N LYS A 87 13.36 -8.17 9.30
CA LYS A 87 13.18 -9.14 8.21
C LYS A 87 13.50 -8.49 6.86
N PRO A 88 14.23 -9.19 5.95
CA PRO A 88 14.64 -8.62 4.68
C PRO A 88 13.51 -7.99 3.87
N TYR A 89 12.36 -8.65 3.79
CA TYR A 89 11.19 -8.12 3.06
C TYR A 89 10.59 -6.85 3.69
N ASN A 90 10.74 -6.63 5.00
CA ASN A 90 10.29 -5.41 5.68
C ASN A 90 11.32 -4.28 5.53
N VAL A 91 12.60 -4.61 5.48
CA VAL A 91 13.66 -3.65 5.12
C VAL A 91 13.46 -3.18 3.67
N ASP A 92 13.20 -4.11 2.76
CA ASP A 92 12.89 -3.82 1.35
C ASP A 92 11.62 -2.96 1.23
N LEU A 93 10.58 -3.24 2.03
CA LEU A 93 9.37 -2.43 2.07
C LEU A 93 9.68 -0.96 2.35
N MET A 94 10.46 -0.67 3.39
CA MET A 94 10.84 0.70 3.72
C MET A 94 11.63 1.37 2.58
N SER A 95 12.51 0.64 1.92
CA SER A 95 13.30 1.12 0.78
C SER A 95 12.42 1.43 -0.43
N VAL A 96 11.50 0.54 -0.77
CA VAL A 96 10.55 0.72 -1.88
C VAL A 96 9.64 1.92 -1.65
N LEU A 97 9.07 2.08 -0.44
CA LEU A 97 8.22 3.23 -0.10
C LEU A 97 8.97 4.54 -0.28
N LYS A 98 10.22 4.62 0.20
CA LYS A 98 11.07 5.81 0.03
C LYS A 98 11.37 6.10 -1.45
N ALA A 99 11.65 5.06 -2.24
CA ALA A 99 11.95 5.20 -3.66
C ALA A 99 10.75 5.75 -4.44
N PHE A 100 9.55 5.23 -4.21
CA PHE A 100 8.33 5.72 -4.84
C PHE A 100 8.02 7.17 -4.44
N ALA A 101 8.12 7.49 -3.14
CA ALA A 101 7.91 8.85 -2.65
C ALA A 101 8.92 9.84 -3.23
N GLY A 102 10.21 9.48 -3.25
CA GLY A 102 11.28 10.31 -3.79
C GLY A 102 11.15 10.61 -5.28
N LYS A 103 10.44 9.75 -6.00
CA LYS A 103 10.13 9.92 -7.44
C LYS A 103 8.76 10.59 -7.66
N GLY A 104 8.08 11.04 -6.61
CA GLY A 104 6.79 11.72 -6.69
C GLY A 104 5.64 10.84 -7.20
N LYS A 105 5.79 9.50 -7.13
CA LYS A 105 4.78 8.55 -7.58
C LYS A 105 3.62 8.47 -6.60
N LEU A 106 2.46 7.98 -7.06
CA LEU A 106 1.29 7.83 -6.21
C LEU A 106 1.53 6.74 -5.15
N LEU A 107 1.14 7.04 -3.91
CA LEU A 107 1.21 6.15 -2.75
C LEU A 107 -0.21 5.95 -2.23
N ILE A 108 -0.70 4.73 -2.36
CA ILE A 108 -2.10 4.37 -2.12
C ILE A 108 -2.13 3.29 -1.04
N GLY A 109 -3.05 3.40 -0.10
CA GLY A 109 -3.19 2.36 0.92
C GLY A 109 -4.37 2.58 1.85
N HIS A 110 -4.64 1.59 2.69
CA HIS A 110 -5.75 1.61 3.65
C HIS A 110 -5.30 1.07 5.02
N CYS A 111 -6.16 1.21 6.01
CA CYS A 111 -5.94 0.74 7.38
C CYS A 111 -4.69 1.38 7.98
N ALA A 112 -3.66 0.60 8.30
CA ALA A 112 -2.41 1.08 8.85
C ALA A 112 -1.36 1.45 7.78
N ALA A 113 -1.73 1.52 6.49
CA ALA A 113 -0.79 1.91 5.43
C ALA A 113 -0.15 3.28 5.70
N GLY A 114 -0.95 4.26 6.13
CA GLY A 114 -0.43 5.59 6.50
C GLY A 114 0.62 5.54 7.61
N LEU A 115 0.50 4.62 8.57
CA LEU A 115 1.52 4.41 9.60
C LEU A 115 2.81 3.83 9.01
N LEU A 116 2.71 2.89 8.06
CA LEU A 116 3.89 2.33 7.38
C LEU A 116 4.60 3.41 6.54
N PHE A 117 3.85 4.29 5.88
CA PHE A 117 4.40 5.47 5.19
C PHE A 117 5.10 6.41 6.17
N ASP A 118 4.53 6.59 7.36
CA ASP A 118 5.12 7.40 8.43
C ASP A 118 6.43 6.78 8.96
N PHE A 119 6.46 5.48 9.17
CA PHE A 119 7.69 4.74 9.54
C PHE A 119 8.78 4.87 8.47
N ALA A 120 8.41 4.88 7.20
CA ALA A 120 9.34 5.13 6.10
C ALA A 120 9.84 6.59 6.04
N GLY A 121 9.26 7.50 6.84
CA GLY A 121 9.71 8.90 6.91
C GLY A 121 9.28 9.76 5.73
N ILE A 122 8.19 9.41 5.05
CA ILE A 122 7.76 10.06 3.80
C ILE A 122 6.47 10.88 3.93
N THR A 123 5.96 11.05 5.15
CA THR A 123 4.64 11.65 5.41
C THR A 123 4.70 13.06 6.00
N GLU A 124 5.86 13.67 6.12
CA GLU A 124 5.99 14.99 6.74
C GLU A 124 5.08 16.01 6.07
N GLY A 125 4.24 16.67 6.87
CA GLY A 125 3.25 17.63 6.39
C GLY A 125 2.07 17.04 5.63
N LYS A 126 1.93 15.73 5.54
CA LYS A 126 0.84 15.05 4.83
C LYS A 126 -0.30 14.67 5.76
N ARG A 127 -1.53 14.92 5.29
CA ARG A 127 -2.74 14.42 5.93
C ARG A 127 -2.99 12.98 5.47
N LEU A 128 -3.38 12.10 6.40
CA LEU A 128 -3.55 10.68 6.16
C LEU A 128 -4.84 10.19 6.84
N ALA A 129 -5.62 9.38 6.13
CA ALA A 129 -6.63 8.54 6.77
C ALA A 129 -5.94 7.26 7.26
N VAL A 130 -6.06 6.97 8.55
CA VAL A 130 -5.39 5.84 9.21
C VAL A 130 -6.37 5.14 10.14
N HIS A 131 -6.24 3.83 10.27
CA HIS A 131 -7.05 3.06 11.22
C HIS A 131 -6.95 3.64 12.63
N PRO A 132 -8.06 3.78 13.38
CA PRO A 132 -8.06 4.42 14.69
C PRO A 132 -7.01 3.87 15.67
N LEU A 133 -6.76 2.56 15.67
CA LEU A 133 -5.76 1.93 16.53
C LEU A 133 -4.31 2.26 16.12
N ALA A 134 -4.05 2.55 14.85
CA ALA A 134 -2.73 2.91 14.34
C ALA A 134 -2.45 4.43 14.45
N LYS A 135 -3.50 5.23 14.52
CA LYS A 135 -3.44 6.69 14.54
C LYS A 135 -2.51 7.27 15.60
N PRO A 136 -2.51 6.82 16.88
CA PRO A 136 -1.63 7.39 17.92
C PRO A 136 -0.13 7.19 17.64
N ALA A 137 0.25 6.26 16.77
CA ALA A 137 1.64 5.97 16.45
C ALA A 137 2.18 6.80 15.25
N VAL A 138 1.32 7.53 14.55
CA VAL A 138 1.73 8.45 13.48
C VAL A 138 2.41 9.67 14.12
N SER A 139 3.63 9.97 13.71
CA SER A 139 4.46 11.00 14.35
C SER A 139 4.93 12.11 13.41
N LYS A 140 5.03 11.89 12.12
CA LYS A 140 5.52 12.83 11.12
C LYS A 140 4.40 13.40 10.27
N GLY A 141 3.45 12.56 9.87
CA GLY A 141 2.23 12.97 9.19
C GLY A 141 1.13 13.40 10.15
N MET A 142 0.00 13.81 9.61
CA MET A 142 -1.21 14.21 10.33
C MET A 142 -2.31 13.17 10.11
N ALA A 143 -2.49 12.26 11.06
CA ALA A 143 -3.57 11.30 11.04
C ALA A 143 -4.92 11.98 11.29
N THR A 144 -5.90 11.74 10.40
CA THR A 144 -7.25 12.33 10.46
C THR A 144 -8.29 11.30 10.90
N ASP A 145 -9.53 11.76 11.13
CA ASP A 145 -10.70 10.90 11.37
C ASP A 145 -11.55 10.69 10.11
N GLU A 146 -11.06 11.16 8.95
CA GLU A 146 -11.76 11.03 7.68
C GLU A 146 -11.72 9.59 7.17
N LYS A 147 -12.78 9.18 6.46
CA LYS A 147 -12.88 7.84 5.85
C LYS A 147 -11.81 7.61 4.79
N SER A 148 -11.51 8.65 4.02
CA SER A 148 -10.40 8.66 3.06
C SER A 148 -9.85 10.08 2.93
N VAL A 149 -8.57 10.18 2.60
CA VAL A 149 -7.85 11.44 2.39
C VAL A 149 -7.00 11.33 1.13
N VAL A 150 -7.05 12.35 0.30
CA VAL A 150 -6.10 12.59 -0.78
C VAL A 150 -5.32 13.84 -0.45
N ASP A 151 -4.00 13.72 -0.35
CA ASP A 151 -3.09 14.85 -0.10
C ASP A 151 -1.85 14.71 -0.98
N GLY A 152 -1.79 15.52 -2.04
CA GLY A 152 -0.76 15.41 -3.05
C GLY A 152 -0.78 14.02 -3.73
N ASN A 153 0.31 13.29 -3.59
CA ASN A 153 0.46 11.95 -4.12
C ASN A 153 0.06 10.82 -3.16
N PHE A 154 -0.48 11.16 -1.96
CA PHE A 154 -0.96 10.19 -0.99
C PHE A 154 -2.46 10.02 -1.06
N TYR A 155 -2.90 8.77 -1.23
CA TYR A 155 -4.30 8.34 -1.27
C TYR A 155 -4.48 7.30 -0.18
N THR A 156 -5.14 7.67 0.92
CA THR A 156 -5.28 6.80 2.08
C THR A 156 -6.74 6.64 2.50
N ALA A 157 -7.11 5.43 2.93
CA ALA A 157 -8.41 5.12 3.50
C ALA A 157 -8.25 4.59 4.93
N GLN A 158 -9.21 4.88 5.80
CA GLN A 158 -9.18 4.52 7.21
C GLN A 158 -9.18 3.01 7.44
N SER A 159 -9.89 2.27 6.59
CA SER A 159 -9.95 0.81 6.63
C SER A 159 -10.31 0.25 5.25
N GLU A 160 -10.32 -1.08 5.13
CA GLU A 160 -10.78 -1.80 3.95
C GLU A 160 -12.23 -1.46 3.57
N ASN A 161 -13.05 -1.08 4.54
CA ASN A 161 -14.45 -0.69 4.31
C ASN A 161 -14.60 0.65 3.58
N PHE A 162 -13.52 1.43 3.49
CA PHE A 162 -13.53 2.76 2.87
C PHE A 162 -12.63 2.88 1.65
N VAL A 163 -12.01 1.80 1.18
CA VAL A 163 -11.18 1.80 -0.04
C VAL A 163 -11.99 2.35 -1.22
N TRP A 164 -13.24 1.92 -1.38
CA TRP A 164 -14.13 2.35 -2.45
C TRP A 164 -14.39 3.87 -2.46
N THR A 165 -14.24 4.56 -1.33
CA THR A 165 -14.46 6.02 -1.26
C THR A 165 -13.36 6.82 -1.93
N MET A 166 -12.14 6.27 -2.01
CA MET A 166 -11.00 6.93 -2.66
C MET A 166 -10.74 6.41 -4.09
N MET A 167 -11.23 5.22 -4.44
CA MET A 167 -10.92 4.59 -5.72
C MET A 167 -11.28 5.43 -6.95
N PRO A 168 -12.41 6.18 -7.00
CA PRO A 168 -12.68 7.05 -8.14
C PRO A 168 -11.57 8.07 -8.39
N GLN A 169 -11.01 8.66 -7.34
CA GLN A 169 -9.90 9.62 -7.44
C GLN A 169 -8.58 8.93 -7.85
N VAL A 170 -8.33 7.72 -7.33
CA VAL A 170 -7.18 6.90 -7.74
C VAL A 170 -7.23 6.58 -9.23
N ILE A 171 -8.38 6.09 -9.72
CA ILE A 171 -8.58 5.74 -11.13
C ILE A 171 -8.42 6.99 -12.01
N GLU A 172 -9.01 8.12 -11.61
CA GLU A 172 -8.86 9.38 -12.34
C GLU A 172 -7.37 9.81 -12.44
N ALA A 173 -6.63 9.71 -11.34
CA ALA A 173 -5.20 10.06 -11.31
C ALA A 173 -4.36 9.14 -12.21
N LEU A 174 -4.71 7.84 -12.29
CA LEU A 174 -4.01 6.86 -13.12
C LEU A 174 -4.40 6.92 -14.61
N LYS A 175 -5.49 7.62 -14.96
CA LYS A 175 -5.91 7.82 -16.37
C LYS A 175 -5.37 9.12 -16.98
N LYS A 176 -4.80 10.00 -16.18
CA LYS A 176 -4.14 11.24 -16.61
C LYS A 176 -2.68 10.97 -17.03
#